data_b704ef5862a77de9b2968094dad4d019
#
_entry.id   b704ef5862a77de9b2968094dad4d019
#
_cell.length_a   1.000
_cell.length_b   1.000
_cell.length_c   1.000
_cell.angle_alpha   90.00
_cell.angle_beta   90.00
_cell.angle_gamma   90.00
#
_symmetry.space_group_name_H-M   'P 1'
#
loop_
_entity.id
_entity.type
_entity.pdbx_description
1 polymer ?
#
loop_
_entity_poly.entity_id
_entity_poly.type
_entity_poly.pdbx_seq_one_letter_code
_entity_poly.pdbx_strand_id
1 'polypeptide(L)'
;IGYGLKLKKVPKSEIRKKVSQMLELVQLEGYEKRKPSELSGGQKQRVAIARALVNNPKVLLLDEPLGALDLQLRRAMQIELKHLQKKLGITFIYITHDQEEAINMSDRIAVMRDGRIEQIGTPDEIYNHPKTSYVATFVGNANILHGAAESIQGENAIVKIGNDRVIVKLETSQQNTEDTGGKQYLSAGEKVTLAVRSENILLQETAVIGDTGTDHRDTVDISVSGGGLDAHNKNSVSGLQATVTEKNFAGGQLRVTLKLSDGTQLIASRYGIDASVAEGQTVRCSFLPTNAVLVDREDIHEEA
;
A
#
# COMPACT_ATOMS: atom_id res chain seq x y z
N ILE A 1 -20.30 23.86 -19.10
CA ILE A 1 -18.88 23.91 -19.48
C ILE A 1 -18.47 25.37 -19.74
N GLY A 2 -19.04 26.08 -20.70
CA GLY A 2 -18.60 27.44 -21.14
C GLY A 2 -18.84 28.61 -20.18
N TYR A 3 -19.29 28.38 -18.94
CA TYR A 3 -19.63 29.45 -17.99
C TYR A 3 -18.42 30.33 -17.64
N GLY A 4 -17.27 29.74 -17.35
CA GLY A 4 -16.03 30.47 -17.03
C GLY A 4 -15.56 31.36 -18.19
N LEU A 5 -15.70 30.90 -19.43
CA LEU A 5 -15.37 31.70 -20.63
C LEU A 5 -16.34 32.88 -20.81
N LYS A 6 -17.63 32.68 -20.47
CA LYS A 6 -18.64 33.77 -20.52
C LYS A 6 -18.29 34.87 -19.51
N LEU A 7 -17.83 34.53 -18.31
CA LEU A 7 -17.38 35.51 -17.31
C LEU A 7 -16.15 36.30 -17.81
N LYS A 8 -15.26 35.66 -18.56
CA LYS A 8 -14.11 36.31 -19.22
C LYS A 8 -14.48 37.08 -20.47
N LYS A 9 -15.78 37.25 -20.78
CA LYS A 9 -16.30 37.99 -21.94
C LYS A 9 -15.77 37.47 -23.29
N VAL A 10 -15.47 36.15 -23.38
CA VAL A 10 -15.06 35.52 -24.64
C VAL A 10 -16.25 35.53 -25.63
N PRO A 11 -16.03 35.74 -26.96
CA PRO A 11 -17.07 35.74 -27.96
C PRO A 11 -17.87 34.44 -28.00
N LYS A 12 -19.19 34.51 -28.23
CA LYS A 12 -20.05 33.29 -28.23
C LYS A 12 -19.65 32.23 -29.23
N SER A 13 -19.09 32.60 -30.39
CA SER A 13 -18.58 31.67 -31.41
C SER A 13 -17.39 30.87 -30.88
N GLU A 14 -16.46 31.53 -30.21
CA GLU A 14 -15.29 30.91 -29.62
C GLU A 14 -15.67 30.03 -28.43
N ILE A 15 -16.62 30.45 -27.59
CA ILE A 15 -17.13 29.61 -26.49
C ILE A 15 -17.70 28.31 -27.06
N ARG A 16 -18.52 28.37 -28.12
CA ARG A 16 -19.08 27.16 -28.73
C ARG A 16 -17.99 26.22 -29.23
N LYS A 17 -16.97 26.75 -29.93
CA LYS A 17 -15.85 25.95 -30.42
C LYS A 17 -15.10 25.25 -29.27
N LYS A 18 -14.75 26.00 -28.22
CA LYS A 18 -14.05 25.46 -27.04
C LYS A 18 -14.88 24.43 -26.28
N VAL A 19 -16.18 24.64 -26.14
CA VAL A 19 -17.09 23.69 -25.49
C VAL A 19 -17.20 22.38 -26.28
N SER A 20 -17.31 22.46 -27.63
CA SER A 20 -17.31 21.27 -28.48
C SER A 20 -16.01 20.47 -28.35
N GLN A 21 -14.86 21.16 -28.39
CA GLN A 21 -13.54 20.53 -28.17
C GLN A 21 -13.44 19.85 -26.79
N MET A 22 -13.98 20.46 -25.73
CA MET A 22 -13.96 19.88 -24.40
C MET A 22 -14.89 18.68 -24.29
N LEU A 23 -16.05 18.69 -24.95
CA LEU A 23 -16.96 17.54 -24.99
C LEU A 23 -16.33 16.36 -25.75
N GLU A 24 -15.67 16.64 -26.88
CA GLU A 24 -14.89 15.64 -27.62
C GLU A 24 -13.77 15.04 -26.73
N LEU A 25 -13.04 15.90 -25.99
CA LEU A 25 -11.95 15.47 -25.11
C LEU A 25 -12.42 14.49 -24.03
N VAL A 26 -13.65 14.68 -23.52
CA VAL A 26 -14.25 13.83 -22.48
C VAL A 26 -15.24 12.79 -23.03
N GLN A 27 -15.21 12.54 -24.35
CA GLN A 27 -16.04 11.54 -25.06
C GLN A 27 -17.56 11.74 -24.85
N LEU A 28 -17.99 12.99 -24.96
CA LEU A 28 -19.41 13.40 -24.86
C LEU A 28 -19.84 14.25 -26.07
N GLU A 29 -19.37 13.90 -27.29
CA GLU A 29 -19.78 14.56 -28.52
C GLU A 29 -21.31 14.51 -28.69
N GLY A 30 -21.90 15.61 -29.14
CA GLY A 30 -23.33 15.71 -29.33
C GLY A 30 -24.16 16.00 -28.08
N TYR A 31 -23.48 16.18 -26.91
CA TYR A 31 -24.19 16.47 -25.64
C TYR A 31 -24.33 17.96 -25.34
N GLU A 32 -24.03 18.86 -26.27
CA GLU A 32 -24.00 20.31 -26.07
C GLU A 32 -25.35 20.88 -25.56
N LYS A 33 -26.48 20.24 -25.95
CA LYS A 33 -27.81 20.69 -25.59
C LYS A 33 -28.47 19.93 -24.43
N ARG A 34 -27.83 18.87 -23.94
CA ARG A 34 -28.36 18.08 -22.82
C ARG A 34 -28.32 18.85 -21.51
N LYS A 35 -29.36 18.66 -20.71
CA LYS A 35 -29.43 19.20 -19.34
C LYS A 35 -28.72 18.26 -18.36
N PRO A 36 -28.20 18.77 -17.24
CA PRO A 36 -27.55 17.92 -16.21
C PRO A 36 -28.42 16.80 -15.68
N SER A 37 -29.75 16.98 -15.65
CA SER A 37 -30.74 15.95 -15.24
C SER A 37 -30.83 14.76 -16.20
N GLU A 38 -30.37 14.92 -17.44
CA GLU A 38 -30.43 13.90 -18.49
C GLU A 38 -29.10 13.10 -18.57
N LEU A 39 -28.16 13.36 -17.65
CA LEU A 39 -26.85 12.78 -17.62
C LEU A 39 -26.72 11.74 -16.50
N SER A 40 -26.03 10.62 -16.80
CA SER A 40 -25.60 9.66 -15.77
C SER A 40 -24.57 10.28 -14.81
N GLY A 41 -24.28 9.62 -13.69
CA GLY A 41 -23.27 10.07 -12.72
C GLY A 41 -21.91 10.30 -13.36
N GLY A 42 -21.40 9.33 -14.14
CA GLY A 42 -20.12 9.45 -14.83
C GLY A 42 -20.12 10.55 -15.91
N GLN A 43 -21.23 10.74 -16.63
CA GLN A 43 -21.36 11.82 -17.61
C GLN A 43 -21.34 13.20 -16.93
N LYS A 44 -22.01 13.35 -15.77
CA LYS A 44 -21.93 14.58 -14.96
C LYS A 44 -20.50 14.88 -14.54
N GLN A 45 -19.75 13.85 -14.11
CA GLN A 45 -18.35 13.97 -13.72
C GLN A 45 -17.48 14.43 -14.88
N ARG A 46 -17.61 13.81 -16.06
CA ARG A 46 -16.89 14.23 -17.26
C ARG A 46 -17.20 15.69 -17.66
N VAL A 47 -18.45 16.11 -17.55
CA VAL A 47 -18.85 17.51 -17.77
C VAL A 47 -18.22 18.45 -16.75
N ALA A 48 -18.11 18.05 -15.47
CA ALA A 48 -17.44 18.85 -14.45
C ALA A 48 -15.95 19.03 -14.76
N ILE A 49 -15.27 17.97 -15.17
CA ILE A 49 -13.87 17.99 -15.61
C ILE A 49 -13.72 18.90 -16.84
N ALA A 50 -14.56 18.73 -17.87
CA ALA A 50 -14.53 19.60 -19.06
C ALA A 50 -14.76 21.08 -18.72
N ARG A 51 -15.63 21.36 -17.72
CA ARG A 51 -15.84 22.71 -17.21
C ARG A 51 -14.60 23.32 -16.55
N ALA A 52 -13.84 22.52 -15.84
CA ALA A 52 -12.59 22.98 -15.24
C ALA A 52 -11.49 23.21 -16.31
N LEU A 53 -11.37 22.27 -17.24
CA LEU A 53 -10.33 22.27 -18.29
C LEU A 53 -10.52 23.38 -19.35
N VAL A 54 -11.76 23.81 -19.62
CA VAL A 54 -12.03 24.81 -20.67
C VAL A 54 -11.28 26.15 -20.47
N ASN A 55 -10.82 26.41 -19.23
CA ASN A 55 -10.06 27.58 -18.87
C ASN A 55 -8.54 27.42 -19.04
N ASN A 56 -8.06 26.28 -19.54
CA ASN A 56 -6.67 25.90 -19.70
C ASN A 56 -5.85 26.06 -18.40
N PRO A 57 -6.23 25.38 -17.30
CA PRO A 57 -5.50 25.48 -16.05
C PRO A 57 -4.14 24.77 -16.16
N LYS A 58 -3.15 25.22 -15.38
CA LYS A 58 -1.88 24.50 -15.20
C LYS A 58 -2.02 23.36 -14.20
N VAL A 59 -2.94 23.50 -13.25
CA VAL A 59 -3.23 22.52 -12.19
C VAL A 59 -4.74 22.27 -12.15
N LEU A 60 -5.15 21.01 -12.11
CA LEU A 60 -6.52 20.57 -11.90
C LEU A 60 -6.66 19.96 -10.52
N LEU A 61 -7.56 20.53 -9.71
CA LEU A 61 -7.89 20.00 -8.39
C LEU A 61 -9.13 19.12 -8.50
N LEU A 62 -9.04 17.88 -8.00
CA LEU A 62 -10.09 16.87 -8.01
C LEU A 62 -10.31 16.42 -6.55
N ASP A 63 -11.44 16.81 -5.99
CA ASP A 63 -11.84 16.46 -4.64
C ASP A 63 -12.86 15.32 -4.71
N GLU A 64 -12.46 14.13 -4.27
CA GLU A 64 -13.23 12.87 -4.28
C GLU A 64 -14.03 12.63 -5.60
N PRO A 65 -13.40 12.75 -6.77
CA PRO A 65 -14.15 12.81 -8.02
C PRO A 65 -14.85 11.51 -8.38
N LEU A 66 -14.48 10.38 -7.79
CA LEU A 66 -15.05 9.08 -8.13
C LEU A 66 -15.89 8.47 -6.99
N GLY A 67 -15.99 9.13 -5.84
CA GLY A 67 -16.65 8.59 -4.65
C GLY A 67 -18.13 8.22 -4.83
N ALA A 68 -18.85 8.92 -5.72
CA ALA A 68 -20.28 8.68 -5.98
C ALA A 68 -20.55 7.64 -7.08
N LEU A 69 -19.53 6.99 -7.64
CA LEU A 69 -19.66 6.04 -8.75
C LEU A 69 -19.65 4.59 -8.23
N ASP A 70 -20.38 3.71 -8.92
CA ASP A 70 -20.28 2.27 -8.72
C ASP A 70 -18.88 1.76 -9.09
N LEU A 71 -18.52 0.57 -8.60
CA LEU A 71 -17.16 0.02 -8.73
C LEU A 71 -16.69 -0.13 -10.18
N GLN A 72 -17.59 -0.59 -11.09
CA GLN A 72 -17.23 -0.80 -12.49
C GLN A 72 -16.97 0.53 -13.21
N LEU A 73 -17.87 1.50 -13.00
CA LEU A 73 -17.75 2.82 -13.57
C LEU A 73 -16.55 3.59 -12.98
N ARG A 74 -16.29 3.42 -11.69
CA ARG A 74 -15.13 4.00 -11.00
C ARG A 74 -13.81 3.56 -11.65
N ARG A 75 -13.63 2.24 -11.85
CA ARG A 75 -12.42 1.69 -12.51
C ARG A 75 -12.26 2.21 -13.94
N ALA A 76 -13.33 2.28 -14.71
CA ALA A 76 -13.28 2.84 -16.06
C ALA A 76 -12.86 4.32 -16.04
N MET A 77 -13.40 5.11 -15.13
CA MET A 77 -13.09 6.54 -14.98
C MET A 77 -11.66 6.79 -14.48
N GLN A 78 -11.09 5.93 -13.64
CA GLN A 78 -9.68 6.01 -13.24
C GLN A 78 -8.76 5.93 -14.47
N ILE A 79 -8.98 4.95 -15.34
CA ILE A 79 -8.21 4.77 -16.56
C ILE A 79 -8.35 6.00 -17.48
N GLU A 80 -9.56 6.49 -17.66
CA GLU A 80 -9.81 7.67 -18.49
C GLU A 80 -9.15 8.94 -17.95
N LEU A 81 -9.23 9.18 -16.63
CA LEU A 81 -8.59 10.33 -16.00
C LEU A 81 -7.07 10.28 -16.14
N LYS A 82 -6.47 9.10 -16.00
CA LYS A 82 -5.02 8.91 -16.19
C LYS A 82 -4.59 9.17 -17.64
N HIS A 83 -5.37 8.70 -18.61
CA HIS A 83 -5.15 8.98 -20.03
C HIS A 83 -5.31 10.49 -20.34
N LEU A 84 -6.32 11.12 -19.77
CA LEU A 84 -6.59 12.53 -19.94
C LEU A 84 -5.45 13.38 -19.37
N GLN A 85 -4.96 13.07 -18.18
CA GLN A 85 -3.82 13.74 -17.54
C GLN A 85 -2.58 13.65 -18.43
N LYS A 86 -2.24 12.44 -18.93
CA LYS A 86 -1.11 12.24 -19.83
C LYS A 86 -1.25 13.03 -21.14
N LYS A 87 -2.45 13.03 -21.74
CA LYS A 87 -2.75 13.74 -22.98
C LYS A 87 -2.62 15.26 -22.83
N LEU A 88 -3.01 15.79 -21.66
CA LEU A 88 -3.00 17.22 -21.39
C LEU A 88 -1.64 17.73 -20.90
N GLY A 89 -0.83 16.88 -20.28
CA GLY A 89 0.47 17.25 -19.70
C GLY A 89 0.38 18.26 -18.55
N ILE A 90 -0.78 18.35 -17.86
CA ILE A 90 -0.99 19.25 -16.72
C ILE A 90 -0.93 18.50 -15.40
N THR A 91 -0.69 19.22 -14.31
CA THR A 91 -0.66 18.62 -12.96
C THR A 91 -2.07 18.39 -12.47
N PHE A 92 -2.36 17.15 -12.04
CA PHE A 92 -3.57 16.81 -11.29
C PHE A 92 -3.23 16.70 -9.80
N ILE A 93 -4.01 17.34 -8.95
CA ILE A 93 -4.02 17.10 -7.51
C ILE A 93 -5.34 16.40 -7.21
N TYR A 94 -5.23 15.16 -6.75
CA TYR A 94 -6.35 14.25 -6.55
C TYR A 94 -6.49 13.96 -5.05
N ILE A 95 -7.63 14.33 -4.47
CA ILE A 95 -7.95 14.02 -3.07
C ILE A 95 -8.90 12.84 -3.06
N THR A 96 -8.53 11.81 -2.31
CA THR A 96 -9.34 10.60 -2.15
C THR A 96 -9.09 9.96 -0.79
N HIS A 97 -10.07 9.25 -0.29
CA HIS A 97 -9.93 8.32 0.83
C HIS A 97 -9.78 6.85 0.36
N ASP A 98 -9.85 6.61 -0.94
CA ASP A 98 -9.67 5.28 -1.54
C ASP A 98 -8.19 5.04 -1.85
N GLN A 99 -7.60 4.07 -1.16
CA GLN A 99 -6.17 3.73 -1.26
C GLN A 99 -5.82 3.14 -2.63
N GLU A 100 -6.72 2.32 -3.22
CA GLU A 100 -6.51 1.76 -4.55
C GLU A 100 -6.45 2.88 -5.60
N GLU A 101 -7.30 3.90 -5.47
CA GLU A 101 -7.27 5.07 -6.35
C GLU A 101 -5.92 5.80 -6.24
N ALA A 102 -5.48 6.09 -5.02
CA ALA A 102 -4.22 6.78 -4.79
C ALA A 102 -3.03 6.02 -5.40
N ILE A 103 -2.92 4.71 -5.13
CA ILE A 103 -1.82 3.87 -5.63
C ILE A 103 -1.85 3.76 -7.17
N ASN A 104 -3.02 3.53 -7.76
CA ASN A 104 -3.13 3.26 -9.19
C ASN A 104 -3.00 4.51 -10.08
N MET A 105 -3.37 5.68 -9.57
CA MET A 105 -3.48 6.89 -10.38
C MET A 105 -2.32 7.86 -10.22
N SER A 106 -1.64 7.87 -9.09
CA SER A 106 -0.70 8.93 -8.74
C SER A 106 0.74 8.59 -9.11
N ASP A 107 1.52 9.62 -9.47
CA ASP A 107 2.98 9.55 -9.57
C ASP A 107 3.63 9.75 -8.19
N ARG A 108 2.97 10.53 -7.32
CA ARG A 108 3.36 10.77 -5.93
C ARG A 108 2.11 10.82 -5.05
N ILE A 109 2.23 10.31 -3.83
CA ILE A 109 1.18 10.27 -2.82
C ILE A 109 1.65 11.04 -1.60
N ALA A 110 0.77 11.89 -1.05
CA ALA A 110 0.93 12.49 0.27
C ALA A 110 -0.10 11.86 1.21
N VAL A 111 0.36 11.10 2.20
CA VAL A 111 -0.49 10.56 3.27
C VAL A 111 -0.63 11.62 4.34
N MET A 112 -1.87 11.95 4.70
CA MET A 112 -2.19 12.98 5.70
C MET A 112 -2.90 12.38 6.90
N ARG A 113 -2.59 12.91 8.09
CA ARG A 113 -3.25 12.60 9.35
C ARG A 113 -3.38 13.85 10.20
N ASP A 114 -4.55 14.14 10.74
CA ASP A 114 -4.79 15.25 11.66
C ASP A 114 -4.26 16.62 11.15
N GLY A 115 -4.39 16.85 9.82
CA GLY A 115 -3.95 18.09 9.18
C GLY A 115 -2.44 18.20 8.92
N ARG A 116 -1.68 17.13 9.18
CA ARG A 116 -0.23 17.05 8.93
C ARG A 116 0.07 16.01 7.86
N ILE A 117 1.20 16.18 7.19
CA ILE A 117 1.70 15.20 6.24
C ILE A 117 2.55 14.19 7.01
N GLU A 118 2.17 12.91 6.94
CA GLU A 118 2.89 11.79 7.55
C GLU A 118 4.03 11.31 6.64
N GLN A 119 3.75 11.20 5.34
CA GLN A 119 4.75 10.78 4.35
C GLN A 119 4.36 11.27 2.96
N ILE A 120 5.37 11.65 2.17
CA ILE A 120 5.24 11.89 0.73
C ILE A 120 6.20 10.97 0.02
N GLY A 121 5.72 10.26 -1.02
CA GLY A 121 6.56 9.36 -1.81
C GLY A 121 5.85 8.89 -3.08
N THR A 122 6.54 8.06 -3.86
CA THR A 122 5.94 7.27 -4.93
C THR A 122 4.98 6.21 -4.34
N PRO A 123 4.06 5.63 -5.13
CA PRO A 123 3.23 4.52 -4.67
C PRO A 123 4.04 3.38 -4.05
N ASP A 124 5.19 3.05 -4.62
CA ASP A 124 6.09 2.01 -4.13
C ASP A 124 6.68 2.36 -2.75
N GLU A 125 7.19 3.59 -2.58
CA GLU A 125 7.72 4.05 -1.29
C GLU A 125 6.66 4.08 -0.19
N ILE A 126 5.43 4.51 -0.51
CA ILE A 126 4.33 4.55 0.46
C ILE A 126 3.89 3.14 0.86
N TYR A 127 3.85 2.21 -0.09
CA TYR A 127 3.38 0.85 0.15
C TYR A 127 4.46 -0.04 0.76
N ASN A 128 5.65 -0.09 0.16
CA ASN A 128 6.72 -1.01 0.55
C ASN A 128 7.67 -0.44 1.60
N HIS A 129 7.80 0.89 1.72
CA HIS A 129 8.69 1.59 2.64
C HIS A 129 7.95 2.63 3.50
N PRO A 130 6.89 2.22 4.24
CA PRO A 130 6.16 3.12 5.12
C PRO A 130 7.08 3.62 6.24
N LYS A 131 7.02 4.92 6.54
CA LYS A 131 7.82 5.53 7.61
C LYS A 131 7.19 5.35 9.00
N THR A 132 5.86 5.26 9.07
CA THR A 132 5.13 5.13 10.33
C THR A 132 4.17 3.94 10.30
N SER A 133 3.82 3.42 11.48
CA SER A 133 2.79 2.39 11.63
C SER A 133 1.43 2.87 11.10
N TYR A 134 1.17 4.18 11.20
CA TYR A 134 -0.02 4.78 10.60
C TYR A 134 -0.03 4.61 9.08
N VAL A 135 1.02 5.01 8.37
CA VAL A 135 1.11 4.85 6.91
C VAL A 135 1.00 3.39 6.53
N ALA A 136 1.72 2.50 7.24
CA ALA A 136 1.70 1.05 6.99
C ALA A 136 0.29 0.44 7.09
N THR A 137 -0.48 0.84 8.10
CA THR A 137 -1.84 0.32 8.34
C THR A 137 -2.90 1.05 7.53
N PHE A 138 -2.73 2.35 7.30
CA PHE A 138 -3.65 3.15 6.50
C PHE A 138 -3.57 2.78 5.02
N VAL A 139 -2.37 2.55 4.46
CA VAL A 139 -2.19 2.18 3.05
C VAL A 139 -1.94 0.67 2.95
N GLY A 140 -3.02 -0.10 2.86
CA GLY A 140 -3.00 -1.55 2.81
C GLY A 140 -3.12 -2.22 4.20
N ASN A 141 -3.04 -3.55 4.23
CA ASN A 141 -3.24 -4.34 5.43
C ASN A 141 -1.89 -4.79 6.01
N ALA A 142 -1.19 -3.91 6.73
CA ALA A 142 0.04 -4.28 7.41
C ALA A 142 -0.22 -4.79 8.82
N ASN A 143 0.50 -5.84 9.21
CA ASN A 143 0.62 -6.27 10.59
C ASN A 143 1.68 -5.41 11.29
N ILE A 144 1.37 -4.94 12.47
CA ILE A 144 2.31 -4.20 13.31
C ILE A 144 2.78 -5.13 14.43
N LEU A 145 4.09 -5.32 14.50
CA LEU A 145 4.74 -6.18 15.47
C LEU A 145 5.69 -5.33 16.32
N HIS A 146 5.59 -5.48 17.63
CA HIS A 146 6.48 -4.82 18.59
C HIS A 146 7.50 -5.80 19.13
N GLY A 147 8.75 -5.41 19.14
CA GLY A 147 9.83 -6.26 19.60
C GLY A 147 11.02 -5.46 20.13
N ALA A 148 12.12 -6.17 20.34
CA ALA A 148 13.40 -5.56 20.70
C ALA A 148 14.51 -6.16 19.83
N ALA A 149 15.42 -5.33 19.35
CA ALA A 149 16.62 -5.77 18.64
C ALA A 149 17.50 -6.57 19.60
N GLU A 150 17.74 -7.84 19.33
CA GLU A 150 18.59 -8.70 20.15
C GLU A 150 20.05 -8.61 19.71
N SER A 151 20.28 -8.64 18.40
CA SER A 151 21.61 -8.49 17.81
C SER A 151 21.55 -7.93 16.40
N ILE A 152 22.64 -7.34 15.94
CA ILE A 152 22.79 -6.80 14.59
C ILE A 152 23.97 -7.50 13.94
N GLN A 153 23.74 -8.04 12.73
CA GLN A 153 24.72 -8.81 11.96
C GLN A 153 24.77 -8.28 10.53
N GLY A 154 25.70 -7.36 10.26
CA GLY A 154 25.79 -6.69 8.95
C GLY A 154 24.53 -5.91 8.62
N GLU A 155 23.87 -6.27 7.51
CA GLU A 155 22.61 -5.64 7.05
C GLU A 155 21.36 -6.24 7.71
N ASN A 156 21.48 -7.18 8.63
CA ASN A 156 20.36 -7.83 9.26
C ASN A 156 20.32 -7.56 10.77
N ALA A 157 19.11 -7.45 11.32
CA ALA A 157 18.86 -7.45 12.75
C ALA A 157 18.07 -8.69 13.15
N ILE A 158 18.39 -9.28 14.28
CA ILE A 158 17.57 -10.27 14.94
C ILE A 158 16.68 -9.52 15.92
N VAL A 159 15.36 -9.61 15.72
CA VAL A 159 14.35 -8.96 16.56
C VAL A 159 13.61 -10.03 17.36
N LYS A 160 13.57 -9.85 18.68
CA LYS A 160 12.80 -10.70 19.59
C LYS A 160 11.38 -10.13 19.72
N ILE A 161 10.38 -10.98 19.45
CA ILE A 161 8.94 -10.69 19.58
C ILE A 161 8.34 -11.74 20.51
N GLY A 162 7.97 -11.35 21.73
CA GLY A 162 7.57 -12.31 22.76
C GLY A 162 8.70 -13.32 23.05
N ASN A 163 8.44 -14.60 22.80
CA ASN A 163 9.41 -15.70 22.94
C ASN A 163 10.12 -16.07 21.64
N ASP A 164 9.66 -15.53 20.53
CA ASP A 164 10.13 -15.87 19.19
C ASP A 164 11.13 -14.84 18.66
N ARG A 165 11.81 -15.19 17.57
CA ARG A 165 12.80 -14.35 16.89
C ARG A 165 12.51 -14.28 15.41
N VAL A 166 12.73 -13.11 14.82
CA VAL A 166 12.63 -12.88 13.39
C VAL A 166 13.88 -12.15 12.89
N ILE A 167 14.23 -12.38 11.64
CA ILE A 167 15.29 -11.61 10.97
C ILE A 167 14.63 -10.49 10.17
N VAL A 168 15.20 -9.30 10.26
CA VAL A 168 14.78 -8.12 9.52
C VAL A 168 15.98 -7.57 8.78
N LYS A 169 15.82 -7.25 7.51
CA LYS A 169 16.85 -6.56 6.74
C LYS A 169 16.81 -5.07 7.08
N LEU A 170 17.95 -4.53 7.49
CA LEU A 170 18.11 -3.10 7.72
C LEU A 170 18.31 -2.41 6.37
N GLU A 171 17.54 -1.37 6.10
CA GLU A 171 17.80 -0.53 4.95
C GLU A 171 19.10 0.23 5.17
N THR A 172 20.11 -0.12 4.40
CA THR A 172 21.27 0.74 4.23
C THR A 172 20.77 1.95 3.45
N SER A 173 20.62 3.09 4.10
CA SER A 173 20.42 4.35 3.39
C SER A 173 21.53 4.46 2.34
N GLN A 174 21.19 4.23 1.09
CA GLN A 174 22.02 4.55 -0.07
C GLN A 174 22.12 6.06 -0.14
N GLN A 175 23.00 6.63 0.65
CA GLN A 175 23.39 8.01 0.49
C GLN A 175 24.90 8.10 0.64
N ASN A 176 25.55 8.02 -0.50
CA ASN A 176 26.75 8.79 -0.72
C ASN A 176 26.36 10.26 -0.70
N THR A 177 26.28 10.83 0.48
CA THR A 177 26.48 12.26 0.70
C THR A 177 27.39 12.37 1.91
N GLU A 178 28.62 12.75 1.61
CA GLU A 178 29.50 13.42 2.55
C GLU A 178 28.74 14.67 3.01
N ASP A 179 27.95 14.56 4.06
CA ASP A 179 27.76 15.63 5.03
C ASP A 179 26.91 15.19 6.23
N THR A 180 27.52 15.33 7.37
CA THR A 180 26.98 15.63 8.70
C THR A 180 25.67 15.02 9.17
N GLY A 181 25.76 14.23 10.22
CA GLY A 181 24.70 14.14 11.24
C GLY A 181 24.02 12.78 11.34
N GLY A 182 24.50 11.93 12.21
CA GLY A 182 23.70 10.97 12.93
C GLY A 182 23.02 9.86 12.11
N LYS A 183 23.80 8.93 11.56
CA LYS A 183 23.24 7.60 11.25
C LYS A 183 22.76 6.99 12.55
N GLN A 184 21.45 6.99 12.78
CA GLN A 184 20.88 6.29 13.91
C GLN A 184 20.95 4.79 13.62
N TYR A 185 22.00 4.17 14.11
CA TYR A 185 22.15 2.71 14.07
C TYR A 185 21.19 2.12 15.09
N LEU A 186 20.48 1.07 14.68
CA LEU A 186 19.73 0.25 15.61
C LEU A 186 20.69 -0.35 16.64
N SER A 187 20.36 -0.27 17.92
CA SER A 187 21.18 -0.78 19.01
C SER A 187 20.57 -2.05 19.60
N ALA A 188 21.43 -2.96 20.09
CA ALA A 188 20.93 -4.13 20.82
C ALA A 188 20.19 -3.67 22.09
N GLY A 189 19.00 -4.26 22.31
CA GLY A 189 18.08 -3.88 23.39
C GLY A 189 17.08 -2.77 23.02
N GLU A 190 17.24 -2.11 21.88
CA GLU A 190 16.33 -1.07 21.43
C GLU A 190 14.96 -1.65 21.07
N LYS A 191 13.88 -0.98 21.50
CA LYS A 191 12.52 -1.33 21.11
C LYS A 191 12.29 -0.95 19.66
N VAL A 192 11.67 -1.85 18.91
CA VAL A 192 11.39 -1.65 17.48
C VAL A 192 9.95 -1.97 17.17
N THR A 193 9.41 -1.24 16.20
CA THR A 193 8.12 -1.53 15.58
C THR A 193 8.36 -1.97 14.15
N LEU A 194 7.81 -3.12 13.79
CA LEU A 194 7.89 -3.70 12.45
C LEU A 194 6.53 -3.65 11.77
N ALA A 195 6.52 -3.27 10.52
CA ALA A 195 5.36 -3.41 9.65
C ALA A 195 5.61 -4.55 8.65
N VAL A 196 4.68 -5.50 8.58
CA VAL A 196 4.72 -6.64 7.65
C VAL A 196 3.39 -6.76 6.94
N ARG A 197 3.39 -6.73 5.61
CA ARG A 197 2.16 -6.86 4.81
C ARG A 197 1.53 -8.23 4.98
N SER A 198 0.20 -8.28 5.02
CA SER A 198 -0.55 -9.52 5.25
C SER A 198 -0.29 -10.59 4.17
N GLU A 199 -0.06 -10.18 2.94
CA GLU A 199 0.28 -11.08 1.81
C GLU A 199 1.71 -11.64 1.89
N ASN A 200 2.58 -11.03 2.69
CA ASN A 200 3.95 -11.44 2.90
C ASN A 200 4.11 -12.45 4.07
N ILE A 201 3.06 -12.69 4.84
CA ILE A 201 3.06 -13.71 5.89
C ILE A 201 2.94 -15.11 5.28
N LEU A 202 3.92 -15.94 5.51
CA LEU A 202 3.97 -17.35 5.11
C LEU A 202 3.52 -18.22 6.28
N LEU A 203 2.61 -19.15 6.01
CA LEU A 203 2.12 -20.10 7.01
C LEU A 203 2.71 -21.49 6.74
N GLN A 204 3.26 -22.11 7.78
CA GLN A 204 3.75 -23.48 7.76
C GLN A 204 3.03 -24.27 8.84
N GLU A 205 2.55 -25.46 8.49
CA GLU A 205 1.97 -26.38 9.47
C GLU A 205 3.07 -26.84 10.43
N THR A 206 2.79 -26.76 11.72
CA THR A 206 3.66 -27.41 12.70
C THR A 206 3.26 -28.88 12.71
N ALA A 207 4.11 -29.77 12.20
CA ALA A 207 3.90 -31.18 12.33
C ALA A 207 3.71 -31.52 13.83
N VAL A 208 2.57 -32.05 14.21
CA VAL A 208 2.36 -32.65 15.53
C VAL A 208 3.30 -33.84 15.56
N ILE A 209 4.41 -33.74 16.28
CA ILE A 209 5.26 -34.90 16.57
C ILE A 209 4.42 -35.80 17.47
N GLY A 210 3.70 -36.71 16.85
CA GLY A 210 3.11 -37.85 17.56
C GLY A 210 4.24 -38.67 18.15
N ASP A 211 4.12 -38.97 19.43
CA ASP A 211 5.03 -39.80 20.23
C ASP A 211 5.14 -41.22 19.67
N THR A 212 5.89 -41.40 18.57
CA THR A 212 6.38 -42.68 18.11
C THR A 212 7.83 -42.49 17.64
N GLY A 213 8.74 -42.92 18.50
CA GLY A 213 10.18 -42.81 18.30
C GLY A 213 10.67 -43.51 17.03
N THR A 214 10.79 -42.75 15.96
CA THR A 214 11.70 -43.00 14.86
C THR A 214 12.15 -41.65 14.28
N ASP A 215 13.43 -41.43 14.42
CA ASP A 215 14.21 -40.27 13.97
C ASP A 215 14.20 -40.22 12.43
N HIS A 216 13.23 -39.50 11.86
CA HIS A 216 13.30 -39.02 10.46
C HIS A 216 13.04 -37.56 10.44
N ARG A 217 14.18 -36.80 10.39
CA ARG A 217 14.24 -35.37 10.11
C ARG A 217 13.95 -35.14 8.63
N ASP A 218 12.68 -35.10 8.26
CA ASP A 218 12.30 -34.53 6.96
C ASP A 218 12.13 -33.03 7.11
N THR A 219 13.26 -32.33 6.96
CA THR A 219 13.27 -30.90 6.63
C THR A 219 12.76 -30.77 5.21
N VAL A 220 11.55 -30.26 5.03
CA VAL A 220 11.08 -29.84 3.72
C VAL A 220 11.89 -28.61 3.33
N ASP A 221 12.90 -28.85 2.51
CA ASP A 221 13.67 -27.80 1.85
C ASP A 221 12.74 -27.05 0.89
N ILE A 222 12.34 -25.84 1.28
CA ILE A 222 11.76 -24.91 0.30
C ILE A 222 12.95 -24.30 -0.45
N SER A 223 13.30 -24.90 -1.59
CA SER A 223 14.20 -24.29 -2.56
C SER A 223 13.52 -23.06 -3.17
N VAL A 224 13.75 -21.90 -2.58
CA VAL A 224 13.48 -20.61 -3.24
C VAL A 224 14.58 -20.41 -4.27
N SER A 225 14.27 -20.62 -5.54
CA SER A 225 15.13 -20.28 -6.66
C SER A 225 15.31 -18.76 -6.68
N GLY A 226 16.46 -18.28 -6.19
CA GLY A 226 16.83 -16.87 -6.31
C GLY A 226 17.64 -16.34 -5.13
N GLY A 227 18.97 -16.48 -5.18
CA GLY A 227 19.91 -15.72 -4.35
C GLY A 227 20.42 -16.46 -3.12
N GLY A 228 21.69 -16.90 -3.21
CA GLY A 228 22.41 -17.71 -2.25
C GLY A 228 22.32 -17.21 -0.81
N LEU A 229 21.74 -18.05 0.01
CA LEU A 229 21.95 -18.06 1.45
C LEU A 229 22.59 -19.42 1.77
N ASP A 230 23.76 -19.37 2.37
CA ASP A 230 24.54 -20.53 2.74
C ASP A 230 23.74 -21.53 3.59
N ALA A 231 23.58 -22.75 3.05
CA ALA A 231 22.85 -23.87 3.63
C ALA A 231 23.48 -24.45 4.91
N HIS A 232 24.41 -23.77 5.59
CA HIS A 232 25.16 -24.31 6.71
C HIS A 232 24.92 -23.66 8.07
N ASN A 233 24.02 -22.69 8.22
CA ASN A 233 23.71 -22.15 9.54
C ASN A 233 22.35 -22.67 10.05
N LYS A 234 22.35 -23.87 10.67
CA LYS A 234 21.18 -24.54 11.27
C LYS A 234 20.61 -23.87 12.53
N ASN A 235 20.99 -22.65 12.84
CA ASN A 235 20.28 -21.82 13.82
C ASN A 235 19.24 -20.97 13.08
N SER A 236 18.25 -21.61 12.49
CA SER A 236 17.15 -20.96 11.78
C SER A 236 16.36 -20.11 12.75
N VAL A 237 16.62 -18.84 12.73
CA VAL A 237 15.69 -17.82 13.17
C VAL A 237 14.46 -17.96 12.31
N SER A 238 13.39 -18.43 12.83
CA SER A 238 12.36 -18.79 11.90
C SER A 238 10.98 -18.77 12.51
N GLY A 239 10.43 -17.57 12.46
CA GLY A 239 9.01 -17.43 12.51
C GLY A 239 8.40 -17.40 13.90
N LEU A 240 7.23 -16.82 13.92
CA LEU A 240 6.39 -16.60 15.09
C LEU A 240 5.44 -17.80 15.23
N GLN A 241 5.31 -18.34 16.43
CA GLN A 241 4.31 -19.35 16.71
C GLN A 241 2.95 -18.70 16.95
N ALA A 242 1.93 -19.14 16.21
CA ALA A 242 0.59 -18.56 16.26
C ALA A 242 -0.49 -19.63 16.21
N THR A 243 -1.66 -19.31 16.75
CA THR A 243 -2.89 -20.13 16.63
C THR A 243 -3.81 -19.48 15.62
N VAL A 244 -4.35 -20.26 14.69
CA VAL A 244 -5.38 -19.82 13.74
C VAL A 244 -6.68 -19.58 14.51
N THR A 245 -7.18 -18.35 14.50
CA THR A 245 -8.42 -18.00 15.21
C THR A 245 -9.62 -17.89 14.28
N GLU A 246 -9.40 -17.52 13.02
CA GLU A 246 -10.49 -17.30 12.08
C GLU A 246 -10.01 -17.41 10.64
N LYS A 247 -10.89 -17.87 9.75
CA LYS A 247 -10.66 -17.93 8.30
C LYS A 247 -11.83 -17.30 7.56
N ASN A 248 -11.54 -16.24 6.81
CA ASN A 248 -12.55 -15.51 6.03
C ASN A 248 -12.14 -15.44 4.56
N PHE A 249 -13.09 -15.76 3.67
CA PHE A 249 -12.90 -15.64 2.24
C PHE A 249 -13.73 -14.47 1.71
N ALA A 250 -13.05 -13.43 1.20
CA ALA A 250 -13.70 -12.26 0.64
C ALA A 250 -12.91 -11.70 -0.56
N GLY A 251 -13.60 -11.36 -1.62
CA GLY A 251 -13.01 -10.70 -2.80
C GLY A 251 -11.92 -11.51 -3.52
N GLY A 252 -12.00 -12.84 -3.48
CA GLY A 252 -10.98 -13.72 -4.10
C GLY A 252 -9.75 -13.97 -3.23
N GLN A 253 -9.71 -13.40 -2.01
CA GLN A 253 -8.63 -13.58 -1.05
C GLN A 253 -9.13 -14.36 0.18
N LEU A 254 -8.33 -15.32 0.62
CA LEU A 254 -8.47 -15.95 1.92
C LEU A 254 -7.68 -15.11 2.94
N ARG A 255 -8.37 -14.67 4.00
CA ARG A 255 -7.75 -14.01 5.15
C ARG A 255 -7.76 -14.99 6.33
N VAL A 256 -6.58 -15.23 6.89
CA VAL A 256 -6.38 -16.05 8.06
C VAL A 256 -5.97 -15.16 9.21
N THR A 257 -6.79 -15.08 10.25
CA THR A 257 -6.46 -14.36 11.48
C THR A 257 -5.73 -15.31 12.42
N LEU A 258 -4.61 -14.84 12.92
CA LEU A 258 -3.67 -15.58 13.75
C LEU A 258 -3.48 -14.85 15.08
N LYS A 259 -3.29 -15.59 16.15
CA LYS A 259 -3.00 -15.04 17.48
C LYS A 259 -1.66 -15.57 17.98
N LEU A 260 -0.72 -14.67 18.27
CA LEU A 260 0.56 -15.00 18.90
C LEU A 260 0.37 -15.32 20.40
N SER A 261 1.41 -15.88 21.02
CA SER A 261 1.45 -16.23 22.45
C SER A 261 1.27 -15.04 23.38
N ASP A 262 1.68 -13.84 22.96
CA ASP A 262 1.52 -12.58 23.70
C ASP A 262 0.15 -11.91 23.50
N GLY A 263 -0.72 -12.52 22.68
CA GLY A 263 -2.05 -12.00 22.34
C GLY A 263 -2.10 -11.11 21.11
N THR A 264 -0.98 -10.76 20.50
CA THR A 264 -0.91 -9.99 19.25
C THR A 264 -1.63 -10.72 18.13
N GLN A 265 -2.47 -10.01 17.38
CA GLN A 265 -3.16 -10.54 16.21
C GLN A 265 -2.41 -10.21 14.94
N LEU A 266 -2.32 -11.20 14.05
CA LEU A 266 -1.77 -11.08 12.71
C LEU A 266 -2.80 -11.52 11.68
N ILE A 267 -2.73 -10.94 10.49
CA ILE A 267 -3.53 -11.34 9.35
C ILE A 267 -2.58 -11.84 8.26
N ALA A 268 -2.80 -13.07 7.79
CA ALA A 268 -2.17 -13.57 6.58
C ALA A 268 -3.20 -13.58 5.44
N SER A 269 -2.84 -13.05 4.27
CA SER A 269 -3.72 -13.00 3.10
C SER A 269 -3.17 -13.87 1.98
N ARG A 270 -4.04 -14.64 1.32
CA ARG A 270 -3.69 -15.52 0.20
C ARG A 270 -4.71 -15.38 -0.91
N TYR A 271 -4.24 -15.45 -2.16
CA TYR A 271 -5.15 -15.61 -3.29
C TYR A 271 -5.59 -17.07 -3.42
N GLY A 272 -6.90 -17.30 -3.62
CA GLY A 272 -7.48 -18.64 -3.69
C GLY A 272 -8.12 -19.09 -2.37
N ILE A 273 -8.83 -20.24 -2.44
CA ILE A 273 -9.62 -20.78 -1.32
C ILE A 273 -8.80 -21.76 -0.47
N ASP A 274 -7.72 -22.29 -1.05
CA ASP A 274 -6.96 -23.38 -0.43
C ASP A 274 -5.99 -22.85 0.62
N ALA A 275 -6.32 -23.10 1.88
CA ALA A 275 -5.37 -23.10 2.97
C ALA A 275 -5.54 -24.41 3.73
N SER A 276 -4.50 -25.19 3.75
CA SER A 276 -4.40 -26.46 4.49
C SER A 276 -4.59 -26.29 6.00
N VAL A 277 -4.53 -25.06 6.51
CA VAL A 277 -4.63 -24.73 7.95
C VAL A 277 -6.08 -24.67 8.43
N ALA A 278 -6.37 -25.25 9.60
CA ALA A 278 -7.67 -25.25 10.26
C ALA A 278 -7.73 -24.28 11.44
N GLU A 279 -8.94 -23.80 11.78
CA GLU A 279 -9.15 -23.00 13.00
C GLU A 279 -8.79 -23.83 14.24
N GLY A 280 -8.15 -23.18 15.22
CA GLY A 280 -7.58 -23.81 16.39
C GLY A 280 -6.21 -24.46 16.19
N GLN A 281 -5.74 -24.58 14.96
CA GLN A 281 -4.44 -25.17 14.65
C GLN A 281 -3.30 -24.20 15.03
N THR A 282 -2.23 -24.76 15.59
CA THR A 282 -0.97 -24.04 15.80
C THR A 282 -0.15 -24.11 14.52
N VAL A 283 0.28 -22.96 14.05
CA VAL A 283 1.07 -22.79 12.84
C VAL A 283 2.33 -21.96 13.12
N ARG A 284 3.30 -22.08 12.25
CA ARG A 284 4.45 -21.20 12.23
C ARG A 284 4.27 -20.13 11.15
N CYS A 285 4.38 -18.86 11.55
CA CYS A 285 4.30 -17.71 10.67
C CYS A 285 5.71 -17.20 10.39
N SER A 286 6.07 -17.02 9.14
CA SER A 286 7.34 -16.45 8.73
C SER A 286 7.16 -15.41 7.63
N PHE A 287 8.18 -14.64 7.39
CA PHE A 287 8.27 -13.67 6.28
C PHE A 287 9.73 -13.49 5.88
N LEU A 288 9.95 -13.03 4.65
CA LEU A 288 11.31 -12.71 4.21
C LEU A 288 11.85 -11.51 4.98
N PRO A 289 13.15 -11.47 5.33
CA PRO A 289 13.76 -10.34 6.05
C PRO A 289 13.55 -8.99 5.37
N THR A 290 13.43 -8.97 4.04
CA THR A 290 13.17 -7.79 3.21
C THR A 290 11.72 -7.29 3.26
N ASN A 291 10.81 -8.11 3.78
CA ASN A 291 9.37 -7.80 3.82
C ASN A 291 8.91 -7.24 5.17
N ALA A 292 9.84 -7.11 6.13
CA ALA A 292 9.60 -6.45 7.40
C ALA A 292 10.28 -5.08 7.39
N VAL A 293 9.52 -4.04 7.58
CA VAL A 293 10.00 -2.65 7.56
C VAL A 293 9.98 -2.09 8.98
N LEU A 294 11.09 -1.48 9.40
CA LEU A 294 11.16 -0.71 10.65
C LEU A 294 10.37 0.59 10.47
N VAL A 295 9.40 0.82 11.35
CA VAL A 295 8.55 2.02 11.34
C VAL A 295 8.61 2.75 12.68
N ASP A 296 8.08 3.97 12.75
CA ASP A 296 8.00 4.81 13.96
C ASP A 296 9.37 5.12 14.57
N ARG A 297 10.41 5.28 13.76
CA ARG A 297 11.73 5.73 14.24
C ARG A 297 11.71 7.25 14.43
N GLU A 298 12.28 7.74 15.53
CA GLU A 298 12.16 9.14 15.99
C GLU A 298 12.76 10.22 15.05
N ASP A 299 13.46 9.85 13.98
CA ASP A 299 14.19 10.77 13.10
C ASP A 299 13.39 11.38 11.95
N ILE A 300 12.06 11.38 12.00
CA ILE A 300 11.26 11.76 10.82
C ILE A 300 10.62 13.16 10.96
N HIS A 301 11.11 13.98 11.81
CA HIS A 301 10.76 15.40 11.82
C HIS A 301 11.89 16.23 11.20
N GLU A 302 12.14 16.06 9.89
CA GLU A 302 12.70 17.14 9.11
C GLU A 302 11.62 18.22 8.98
N GLU A 303 11.87 19.35 9.59
CA GLU A 303 11.09 20.58 9.45
C GLU A 303 10.93 20.89 7.96
N ALA A 304 9.66 21.00 7.52
CA ALA A 304 9.29 21.50 6.20
C ALA A 304 9.12 23.02 6.24
#